data_10675832dcfa445d9a4735f0f85d64ff
#
_entry.id   10675832dcfa445d9a4735f0f85d64ff
#
_cell.length_a   1.000
_cell.length_b   1.000
_cell.length_c   1.000
_cell.angle_alpha   90.00
_cell.angle_beta   90.00
_cell.angle_gamma   90.00
#
_symmetry.space_group_name_H-M   'P 1'
#
loop_
_entity.id
_entity.type
_entity.pdbx_description
1 polymer ?
#
loop_
_entity_poly.entity_id
_entity_poly.type
_entity_poly.pdbx_seq_one_letter_code
_entity_poly.pdbx_strand_id
1 'polypeptide(L)'
;MLALYHNDMSLCAQKARVCLAEKGLPWEDRHLVLRDGVHQQDWYKKLNRRAVVPTLIDGDKVIPESNVILEYLEDEYPEPRLSPKDSFGKAQMRLWTKQLDEDVHDASAAIISFGIAFRHQYLERGELGRAMLDQIPNLFKRERRRDVIEKGPDSMHFVIAVQRMVQLLDEMEEALAGHPWLVGDEYTLADVAFTPYLLRLEHLDLLGMVAERPRVADWYRRCQARPSFAEALRKWENEKYLTLMRERGGQHWPQVRAIMAGA
;
A
#
# COMPACT_ATOMS: atom_id res chain seq x y z
N MET A 1 19.63 16.14 -5.49
CA MET A 1 19.49 15.33 -4.24
C MET A 1 18.04 14.92 -4.11
N LEU A 2 17.78 13.63 -3.94
CA LEU A 2 16.42 13.13 -3.77
C LEU A 2 15.85 13.51 -2.40
N ALA A 3 14.58 13.92 -2.34
CA ALA A 3 13.83 14.08 -1.10
C ALA A 3 12.45 13.45 -1.26
N LEU A 4 11.97 12.75 -0.23
CA LEU A 4 10.69 12.06 -0.25
C LEU A 4 9.76 12.63 0.81
N TYR A 5 8.67 13.25 0.39
CA TYR A 5 7.54 13.52 1.27
C TYR A 5 6.73 12.25 1.45
N HIS A 6 6.68 11.74 2.66
CA HIS A 6 6.10 10.43 2.94
C HIS A 6 5.44 10.38 4.33
N ASN A 7 4.82 9.25 4.62
CA ASN A 7 4.37 8.89 5.96
C ASN A 7 4.82 7.47 6.29
N ASP A 8 5.11 7.22 7.56
CA ASP A 8 5.60 5.96 8.10
C ASP A 8 4.74 4.75 7.68
N MET A 9 3.42 4.83 7.89
CA MET A 9 2.48 3.74 7.68
C MET A 9 1.72 3.78 6.34
N SER A 10 2.02 4.73 5.45
CA SER A 10 1.39 4.81 4.13
C SER A 10 1.91 3.72 3.19
N LEU A 11 1.03 2.83 2.71
CA LEU A 11 1.37 1.77 1.74
C LEU A 11 2.04 2.34 0.47
N CYS A 12 1.51 3.45 -0.05
CA CYS A 12 2.08 4.09 -1.23
C CYS A 12 3.48 4.67 -0.96
N ALA A 13 3.71 5.24 0.24
CA ALA A 13 5.03 5.73 0.62
C ALA A 13 6.02 4.58 0.88
N GLN A 14 5.54 3.47 1.41
CA GLN A 14 6.34 2.26 1.60
C GLN A 14 6.89 1.74 0.26
N LYS A 15 6.09 1.73 -0.82
CA LYS A 15 6.57 1.37 -2.16
C LYS A 15 7.78 2.20 -2.59
N ALA A 16 7.68 3.52 -2.48
CA ALA A 16 8.77 4.43 -2.86
C ALA A 16 10.03 4.20 -2.00
N ARG A 17 9.87 4.00 -0.68
CA ARG A 17 11.00 3.69 0.20
C ARG A 17 11.68 2.37 -0.14
N VAL A 18 10.90 1.32 -0.45
CA VAL A 18 11.48 0.02 -0.88
C VAL A 18 12.26 0.19 -2.17
N CYS A 19 11.73 0.91 -3.17
CA CYS A 19 12.43 1.17 -4.42
C CYS A 19 13.74 1.94 -4.20
N LEU A 20 13.73 2.99 -3.38
CA LEU A 20 14.93 3.75 -3.03
C LEU A 20 15.98 2.89 -2.33
N ALA A 21 15.57 2.02 -1.41
CA ALA A 21 16.46 1.11 -0.70
C ALA A 21 17.03 0.01 -1.62
N GLU A 22 16.21 -0.57 -2.50
CA GLU A 22 16.67 -1.56 -3.50
C GLU A 22 17.71 -0.97 -4.46
N LYS A 23 17.56 0.31 -4.80
CA LYS A 23 18.50 1.03 -5.66
C LYS A 23 19.69 1.63 -4.90
N GLY A 24 19.73 1.51 -3.57
CA GLY A 24 20.80 2.10 -2.75
C GLY A 24 20.88 3.62 -2.86
N LEU A 25 19.77 4.30 -3.17
CA LEU A 25 19.73 5.74 -3.38
C LEU A 25 19.54 6.49 -2.06
N PRO A 26 20.46 7.40 -1.69
CA PRO A 26 20.27 8.26 -0.53
C PRO A 26 19.20 9.33 -0.81
N TRP A 27 18.37 9.61 0.19
CA TRP A 27 17.30 10.59 0.09
C TRP A 27 17.09 11.32 1.42
N GLU A 28 16.57 12.52 1.32
CA GLU A 28 16.20 13.34 2.47
C GLU A 28 14.78 12.97 2.94
N ASP A 29 14.65 12.69 4.24
CA ASP A 29 13.38 12.38 4.89
C ASP A 29 12.54 13.66 5.08
N ARG A 30 11.35 13.65 4.48
CA ARG A 30 10.31 14.69 4.63
C ARG A 30 9.02 14.05 5.16
N HIS A 31 9.10 13.49 6.38
CA HIS A 31 7.98 12.82 7.03
C HIS A 31 6.80 13.77 7.28
N LEU A 32 5.58 13.33 6.92
CA LEU A 32 4.33 14.05 7.14
C LEU A 32 3.40 13.26 8.06
N VAL A 33 2.96 13.87 9.14
CA VAL A 33 1.94 13.30 10.03
C VAL A 33 0.56 13.50 9.40
N LEU A 34 0.08 12.50 8.67
CA LEU A 34 -1.19 12.61 7.90
C LEU A 34 -2.39 12.88 8.79
N ARG A 35 -2.39 12.37 10.01
CA ARG A 35 -3.47 12.58 10.99
C ARG A 35 -3.64 14.06 11.38
N ASP A 36 -2.59 14.84 11.28
CA ASP A 36 -2.61 16.27 11.60
C ASP A 36 -2.98 17.15 10.40
N GLY A 37 -3.29 16.51 9.25
CA GLY A 37 -3.74 17.19 8.04
C GLY A 37 -2.65 18.00 7.32
N VAL A 38 -1.36 17.79 7.62
CA VAL A 38 -0.25 18.55 7.02
C VAL A 38 -0.24 18.45 5.50
N HIS A 39 -0.58 17.28 4.95
CA HIS A 39 -0.72 17.07 3.50
C HIS A 39 -1.90 17.83 2.86
N GLN A 40 -2.82 18.38 3.66
CA GLN A 40 -3.94 19.19 3.19
C GLN A 40 -3.65 20.69 3.18
N GLN A 41 -2.49 21.12 3.67
CA GLN A 41 -2.08 22.50 3.68
C GLN A 41 -1.71 23.00 2.26
N ASP A 42 -1.90 24.29 2.02
CA ASP A 42 -1.72 24.91 0.69
C ASP A 42 -0.30 24.74 0.12
N TRP A 43 0.71 24.79 1.00
CA TRP A 43 2.09 24.60 0.55
C TRP A 43 2.31 23.20 -0.04
N TYR A 44 1.73 22.14 0.59
CA TYR A 44 1.87 20.79 0.07
C TYR A 44 0.98 20.56 -1.16
N LYS A 45 -0.22 21.13 -1.19
CA LYS A 45 -1.10 21.09 -2.38
C LYS A 45 -0.47 21.73 -3.62
N LYS A 46 0.46 22.69 -3.45
CA LYS A 46 1.25 23.23 -4.56
C LYS A 46 2.23 22.21 -5.13
N LEU A 47 2.77 21.31 -4.30
CA LEU A 47 3.63 20.21 -4.73
C LEU A 47 2.80 19.06 -5.30
N ASN A 48 1.72 18.68 -4.62
CA ASN A 48 0.86 17.57 -5.01
C ASN A 48 -0.62 17.98 -4.85
N ARG A 49 -1.27 18.31 -5.97
CA ARG A 49 -2.67 18.75 -5.99
C ARG A 49 -3.66 17.72 -5.44
N ARG A 50 -3.29 16.43 -5.45
CA ARG A 50 -4.12 15.36 -4.86
C ARG A 50 -4.03 15.32 -3.34
N ALA A 51 -3.08 16.08 -2.74
CA ALA A 51 -2.86 16.14 -1.29
C ALA A 51 -2.69 14.74 -0.66
N VAL A 52 -1.87 13.90 -1.29
CA VAL A 52 -1.55 12.54 -0.84
C VAL A 52 -0.04 12.33 -0.82
N VAL A 53 0.43 11.32 -0.09
CA VAL A 53 1.81 10.88 -0.09
C VAL A 53 1.93 9.54 -0.82
N PRO A 54 3.09 9.23 -1.43
CA PRO A 54 4.34 10.00 -1.45
C PRO A 54 4.36 11.09 -2.53
N THR A 55 5.32 12.02 -2.39
CA THR A 55 5.78 12.90 -3.46
C THR A 55 7.31 12.90 -3.43
N LEU A 56 7.94 12.53 -4.54
CA LEU A 56 9.38 12.56 -4.71
C LEU A 56 9.80 13.90 -5.29
N ILE A 57 10.92 14.44 -4.79
CA ILE A 57 11.61 15.61 -5.34
C ILE A 57 12.96 15.14 -5.84
N ASP A 58 13.31 15.48 -7.07
CA ASP A 58 14.64 15.32 -7.61
C ASP A 58 15.12 16.62 -8.27
N GLY A 59 15.96 17.36 -7.57
CA GLY A 59 16.34 18.71 -7.94
C GLY A 59 15.12 19.64 -7.98
N ASP A 60 14.76 20.11 -9.16
CA ASP A 60 13.57 20.94 -9.43
C ASP A 60 12.33 20.13 -9.89
N LYS A 61 12.52 18.82 -10.12
CA LYS A 61 11.44 17.93 -10.57
C LYS A 61 10.59 17.48 -9.38
N VAL A 62 9.27 17.53 -9.53
CA VAL A 62 8.28 17.07 -8.55
C VAL A 62 7.51 15.89 -9.14
N ILE A 63 7.67 14.72 -8.56
CA ILE A 63 7.06 13.48 -9.04
C ILE A 63 6.06 12.96 -8.01
N PRO A 64 4.75 13.13 -8.23
CA PRO A 64 3.69 12.49 -7.45
C PRO A 64 3.39 11.09 -7.98
N GLU A 65 2.51 10.35 -7.29
CA GLU A 65 2.03 9.00 -7.60
C GLU A 65 3.10 7.91 -7.42
N SER A 66 2.83 7.01 -6.48
CA SER A 66 3.83 6.03 -6.06
C SER A 66 4.32 5.12 -7.18
N ASN A 67 3.42 4.63 -8.07
CA ASN A 67 3.85 3.79 -9.19
C ASN A 67 4.63 4.57 -10.24
N VAL A 68 4.28 5.86 -10.47
CA VAL A 68 5.05 6.76 -11.33
C VAL A 68 6.44 7.04 -10.73
N ILE A 69 6.53 7.20 -9.40
CA ILE A 69 7.82 7.35 -8.70
C ILE A 69 8.69 6.11 -8.91
N LEU A 70 8.13 4.90 -8.83
CA LEU A 70 8.88 3.67 -9.08
C LEU A 70 9.45 3.63 -10.50
N GLU A 71 8.63 3.90 -11.50
CA GLU A 71 9.05 3.94 -12.92
C GLU A 71 10.10 5.05 -13.14
N TYR A 72 9.90 6.26 -12.58
CA TYR A 72 10.86 7.34 -12.67
C TYR A 72 12.23 6.96 -12.11
N LEU A 73 12.24 6.33 -10.91
CA LEU A 73 13.48 5.88 -10.28
C LEU A 73 14.17 4.76 -11.08
N GLU A 74 13.40 3.90 -11.76
CA GLU A 74 13.95 2.87 -12.64
C GLU A 74 14.60 3.46 -13.89
N ASP A 75 13.95 4.47 -14.50
CA ASP A 75 14.43 5.10 -15.73
C ASP A 75 15.62 6.04 -15.48
N GLU A 76 15.58 6.85 -14.41
CA GLU A 76 16.63 7.83 -14.08
C GLU A 76 17.87 7.18 -13.45
N TYR A 77 17.66 6.10 -12.67
CA TYR A 77 18.69 5.34 -11.97
C TYR A 77 18.61 3.85 -12.32
N PRO A 78 19.04 3.45 -13.55
CA PRO A 78 18.76 2.11 -14.08
C PRO A 78 19.45 0.96 -13.33
N GLU A 79 20.47 1.24 -12.51
CA GLU A 79 21.19 0.19 -11.77
C GLU A 79 21.06 0.38 -10.24
N PRO A 80 20.82 -0.72 -9.49
CA PRO A 80 20.46 -2.05 -9.96
C PRO A 80 19.07 -2.06 -10.63
N ARG A 81 18.92 -2.83 -11.70
CA ARG A 81 17.68 -2.89 -12.46
C ARG A 81 16.57 -3.62 -11.69
N LEU A 82 15.37 -3.02 -11.69
CA LEU A 82 14.15 -3.56 -11.09
C LEU A 82 13.04 -3.76 -12.15
N SER A 83 13.40 -3.84 -13.42
CA SER A 83 12.47 -4.12 -14.53
C SER A 83 13.00 -5.23 -15.43
N PRO A 84 12.12 -6.02 -16.09
CA PRO A 84 12.53 -6.97 -17.11
C PRO A 84 13.29 -6.31 -18.26
N LYS A 85 14.16 -7.08 -18.93
CA LYS A 85 14.96 -6.57 -20.06
C LYS A 85 14.12 -6.30 -21.28
N ASP A 86 13.21 -7.19 -21.57
CA ASP A 86 12.38 -7.16 -22.77
C ASP A 86 11.09 -6.38 -22.56
N SER A 87 10.49 -5.96 -23.66
CA SER A 87 9.29 -5.13 -23.65
C SER A 87 8.05 -5.89 -23.17
N PHE A 88 7.97 -7.21 -23.41
CA PHE A 88 6.84 -8.01 -22.94
C PHE A 88 6.86 -8.16 -21.42
N GLY A 89 8.00 -8.52 -20.84
CA GLY A 89 8.17 -8.57 -19.38
C GLY A 89 7.86 -7.22 -18.71
N LYS A 90 8.31 -6.10 -19.31
CA LYS A 90 7.94 -4.74 -18.83
C LYS A 90 6.43 -4.51 -18.88
N ALA A 91 5.76 -4.97 -19.94
CA ALA A 91 4.30 -4.87 -20.01
C ALA A 91 3.61 -5.70 -18.91
N GLN A 92 4.07 -6.93 -18.64
CA GLN A 92 3.56 -7.76 -17.54
C GLN A 92 3.76 -7.08 -16.18
N MET A 93 4.94 -6.53 -15.92
CA MET A 93 5.23 -5.77 -14.69
C MET A 93 4.26 -4.59 -14.51
N ARG A 94 3.99 -3.83 -15.59
CA ARG A 94 3.04 -2.71 -15.57
C ARG A 94 1.60 -3.14 -15.37
N LEU A 95 1.19 -4.30 -15.89
CA LEU A 95 -0.14 -4.86 -15.62
C LEU A 95 -0.32 -5.15 -14.13
N TRP A 96 0.71 -5.66 -13.45
CA TRP A 96 0.68 -5.81 -12.00
C TRP A 96 0.54 -4.47 -11.28
N THR A 97 1.42 -3.52 -11.54
CA THR A 97 1.39 -2.22 -10.84
C THR A 97 0.12 -1.41 -11.13
N LYS A 98 -0.48 -1.60 -12.32
CA LYS A 98 -1.74 -0.94 -12.72
C LYS A 98 -2.92 -1.34 -11.84
N GLN A 99 -3.04 -2.60 -11.42
CA GLN A 99 -4.10 -3.06 -10.51
C GLN A 99 -4.11 -2.27 -9.19
N LEU A 100 -2.92 -1.86 -8.70
CA LEU A 100 -2.82 -1.06 -7.48
C LEU A 100 -3.52 0.29 -7.61
N ASP A 101 -3.43 0.92 -8.77
CA ASP A 101 -4.04 2.23 -9.03
C ASP A 101 -5.53 2.11 -9.38
N GLU A 102 -5.98 0.99 -9.92
CA GLU A 102 -7.37 0.77 -10.30
C GLU A 102 -8.25 0.48 -9.08
N ASP A 103 -7.96 -0.57 -8.34
CA ASP A 103 -8.84 -1.01 -7.26
C ASP A 103 -8.16 -1.58 -6.01
N VAL A 104 -6.96 -2.18 -6.14
CA VAL A 104 -6.32 -2.87 -5.00
C VAL A 104 -5.99 -1.89 -3.87
N HIS A 105 -5.49 -0.68 -4.17
CA HIS A 105 -5.14 0.26 -3.12
C HIS A 105 -6.39 0.89 -2.48
N ASP A 106 -7.16 1.63 -3.25
CA ASP A 106 -8.25 2.48 -2.72
C ASP A 106 -9.53 1.70 -2.41
N ALA A 107 -9.81 0.63 -3.15
CA ALA A 107 -11.05 -0.12 -3.00
C ALA A 107 -10.88 -1.41 -2.18
N SER A 108 -9.65 -1.88 -1.94
CA SER A 108 -9.38 -3.06 -1.15
C SER A 108 -8.53 -2.74 0.09
N ALA A 109 -7.22 -2.66 -0.02
CA ALA A 109 -6.31 -2.55 1.12
C ALA A 109 -6.60 -1.35 2.06
N ALA A 110 -6.94 -0.18 1.50
CA ALA A 110 -7.33 0.98 2.29
C ALA A 110 -8.68 0.75 2.99
N ILE A 111 -9.67 0.17 2.31
CA ILE A 111 -10.99 -0.11 2.88
C ILE A 111 -10.88 -1.12 4.03
N ILE A 112 -10.12 -2.20 3.86
CA ILE A 112 -9.85 -3.17 4.93
C ILE A 112 -9.19 -2.47 6.13
N SER A 113 -8.14 -1.68 5.90
CA SER A 113 -7.42 -0.96 6.96
C SER A 113 -8.33 0.01 7.72
N PHE A 114 -9.17 0.77 7.00
CA PHE A 114 -10.08 1.73 7.62
C PHE A 114 -11.25 1.04 8.33
N GLY A 115 -11.84 0.01 7.74
CA GLY A 115 -12.94 -0.73 8.34
C GLY A 115 -12.56 -1.42 9.64
N ILE A 116 -11.34 -1.93 9.73
CA ILE A 116 -10.82 -2.63 10.91
C ILE A 116 -10.19 -1.65 11.91
N ALA A 117 -9.11 -0.98 11.53
CA ALA A 117 -8.24 -0.31 12.49
C ALA A 117 -8.53 1.18 12.65
N PHE A 118 -8.73 1.91 11.54
CA PHE A 118 -8.68 3.37 11.59
C PHE A 118 -10.04 4.06 11.77
N ARG A 119 -11.18 3.35 11.63
CA ARG A 119 -12.53 3.93 11.75
C ARG A 119 -12.73 4.66 13.07
N HIS A 120 -12.23 4.11 14.17
CA HIS A 120 -12.38 4.68 15.51
C HIS A 120 -11.78 6.08 15.63
N GLN A 121 -10.68 6.34 14.94
CA GLN A 121 -10.05 7.68 14.93
C GLN A 121 -10.96 8.76 14.33
N TYR A 122 -11.86 8.39 13.42
CA TYR A 122 -12.84 9.31 12.84
C TYR A 122 -14.09 9.41 13.72
N LEU A 123 -14.58 8.28 14.23
CA LEU A 123 -15.78 8.23 15.07
C LEU A 123 -15.58 9.00 16.39
N GLU A 124 -14.43 8.85 17.04
CA GLU A 124 -14.08 9.53 18.27
C GLU A 124 -13.98 11.07 18.12
N ARG A 125 -13.70 11.55 16.90
CA ARG A 125 -13.63 12.98 16.57
C ARG A 125 -15.00 13.59 16.23
N GLY A 126 -16.05 12.81 16.13
CA GLY A 126 -17.40 13.28 15.85
C GLY A 126 -17.50 14.15 14.59
N GLU A 127 -17.94 15.40 14.73
CA GLU A 127 -18.07 16.33 13.59
C GLU A 127 -16.75 16.62 12.88
N LEU A 128 -15.65 16.74 13.60
CA LEU A 128 -14.33 16.95 13.00
C LEU A 128 -13.94 15.74 12.12
N GLY A 129 -14.21 14.52 12.58
CA GLY A 129 -13.96 13.31 11.80
C GLY A 129 -14.78 13.28 10.49
N ARG A 130 -16.05 13.70 10.55
CA ARG A 130 -16.89 13.86 9.35
C ARG A 130 -16.35 14.92 8.39
N ALA A 131 -15.98 16.08 8.92
CA ALA A 131 -15.40 17.17 8.13
C ALA A 131 -14.09 16.76 7.43
N MET A 132 -13.27 15.91 8.05
CA MET A 132 -12.07 15.36 7.42
C MET A 132 -12.41 14.47 6.22
N LEU A 133 -13.48 13.68 6.30
CA LEU A 133 -13.96 12.87 5.17
C LEU A 133 -14.48 13.73 4.03
N ASP A 134 -15.16 14.84 4.33
CA ASP A 134 -15.71 15.75 3.34
C ASP A 134 -14.64 16.44 2.48
N GLN A 135 -13.40 16.52 2.99
CA GLN A 135 -12.25 17.03 2.24
C GLN A 135 -11.72 16.07 1.16
N ILE A 136 -12.17 14.81 1.11
CA ILE A 136 -11.79 13.88 0.06
C ILE A 136 -12.43 14.35 -1.27
N PRO A 137 -11.62 14.76 -2.28
CA PRO A 137 -12.18 15.38 -3.50
C PRO A 137 -13.01 14.41 -4.35
N ASN A 138 -12.61 13.15 -4.43
CA ASN A 138 -13.29 12.13 -5.22
C ASN A 138 -14.54 11.64 -4.47
N LEU A 139 -15.74 11.88 -5.03
CA LEU A 139 -17.02 11.53 -4.43
C LEU A 139 -17.16 10.03 -4.15
N PHE A 140 -16.81 9.16 -5.10
CA PHE A 140 -16.93 7.71 -4.92
C PHE A 140 -16.01 7.20 -3.80
N LYS A 141 -14.79 7.72 -3.75
CA LYS A 141 -13.84 7.41 -2.67
C LYS A 141 -14.35 7.92 -1.32
N ARG A 142 -14.93 9.13 -1.28
CA ARG A 142 -15.51 9.74 -0.08
C ARG A 142 -16.67 8.91 0.47
N GLU A 143 -17.66 8.59 -0.37
CA GLU A 143 -18.84 7.83 0.05
C GLU A 143 -18.48 6.43 0.51
N ARG A 144 -17.62 5.72 -0.21
CA ARG A 144 -17.09 4.41 0.19
C ARG A 144 -16.36 4.49 1.52
N ARG A 145 -15.53 5.51 1.73
CA ARG A 145 -14.80 5.71 2.98
C ARG A 145 -15.73 6.02 4.14
N ARG A 146 -16.74 6.87 3.92
CA ARG A 146 -17.77 7.20 4.91
C ARG A 146 -18.54 5.95 5.34
N ASP A 147 -19.05 5.18 4.40
CA ASP A 147 -19.80 3.94 4.67
C ASP A 147 -18.98 2.95 5.52
N VAL A 148 -17.72 2.74 5.15
CA VAL A 148 -16.83 1.82 5.89
C VAL A 148 -16.48 2.36 7.28
N ILE A 149 -16.30 3.65 7.46
CA ILE A 149 -16.06 4.22 8.80
C ILE A 149 -17.28 4.05 9.69
N GLU A 150 -18.48 4.29 9.17
CA GLU A 150 -19.73 4.15 9.93
C GLU A 150 -20.05 2.69 10.25
N LYS A 151 -20.01 1.79 9.27
CA LYS A 151 -20.44 0.40 9.40
C LYS A 151 -19.33 -0.58 9.74
N GLY A 152 -18.06 -0.20 9.47
CA GLY A 152 -16.92 -1.13 9.66
C GLY A 152 -17.01 -2.35 8.76
N PRO A 153 -16.74 -3.56 9.31
CA PRO A 153 -16.82 -4.80 8.55
C PRO A 153 -18.22 -5.21 8.08
N ASP A 154 -19.29 -4.56 8.55
CA ASP A 154 -20.65 -4.79 8.07
C ASP A 154 -20.97 -4.00 6.79
N SER A 155 -20.06 -3.15 6.33
CA SER A 155 -20.18 -2.43 5.07
C SER A 155 -20.08 -3.39 3.87
N MET A 156 -20.95 -3.23 2.87
CA MET A 156 -20.81 -3.95 1.60
C MET A 156 -19.47 -3.63 0.91
N HIS A 157 -18.97 -2.42 1.05
CA HIS A 157 -17.66 -2.05 0.53
C HIS A 157 -16.52 -2.80 1.22
N PHE A 158 -16.68 -3.16 2.50
CA PHE A 158 -15.70 -3.99 3.19
C PHE A 158 -15.73 -5.43 2.67
N VAL A 159 -16.91 -5.99 2.45
CA VAL A 159 -17.06 -7.33 1.86
C VAL A 159 -16.39 -7.39 0.49
N ILE A 160 -16.70 -6.43 -0.40
CA ILE A 160 -16.08 -6.33 -1.74
C ILE A 160 -14.57 -6.18 -1.62
N ALA A 161 -14.08 -5.39 -0.69
CA ALA A 161 -12.65 -5.19 -0.47
C ALA A 161 -11.92 -6.47 -0.07
N VAL A 162 -12.50 -7.27 0.81
CA VAL A 162 -11.96 -8.57 1.21
C VAL A 162 -11.98 -9.55 0.03
N GLN A 163 -13.08 -9.64 -0.72
CA GLN A 163 -13.17 -10.50 -1.91
C GLN A 163 -12.14 -10.11 -2.98
N ARG A 164 -11.95 -8.80 -3.23
CA ARG A 164 -10.90 -8.32 -4.16
C ARG A 164 -9.49 -8.68 -3.67
N MET A 165 -9.25 -8.64 -2.35
CA MET A 165 -7.97 -9.07 -1.79
C MET A 165 -7.76 -10.58 -1.97
N VAL A 166 -8.79 -11.39 -1.77
CA VAL A 166 -8.76 -12.85 -2.04
C VAL A 166 -8.40 -13.09 -3.49
N GLN A 167 -9.10 -12.45 -4.42
CA GLN A 167 -8.82 -12.57 -5.86
C GLN A 167 -7.36 -12.19 -6.19
N LEU A 168 -6.86 -11.09 -5.63
CA LEU A 168 -5.46 -10.69 -5.81
C LEU A 168 -4.48 -11.77 -5.36
N LEU A 169 -4.73 -12.35 -4.18
CA LEU A 169 -3.87 -13.39 -3.63
C LEU A 169 -3.90 -14.67 -4.48
N ASP A 170 -5.04 -15.00 -5.11
CA ASP A 170 -5.17 -16.12 -6.06
C ASP A 170 -4.41 -15.83 -7.37
N GLU A 171 -4.54 -14.62 -7.91
CA GLU A 171 -3.76 -14.17 -9.08
C GLU A 171 -2.23 -14.23 -8.81
N MET A 172 -1.80 -13.83 -7.59
CA MET A 172 -0.40 -13.96 -7.19
C MET A 172 0.03 -15.42 -7.05
N GLU A 173 -0.80 -16.29 -6.47
CA GLU A 173 -0.51 -17.72 -6.32
C GLU A 173 -0.33 -18.41 -7.68
N GLU A 174 -1.14 -18.04 -8.68
CA GLU A 174 -1.02 -18.52 -10.06
C GLU A 174 0.26 -18.01 -10.72
N ALA A 175 0.55 -16.71 -10.64
CA ALA A 175 1.74 -16.10 -11.24
C ALA A 175 3.05 -16.71 -10.69
N LEU A 176 3.05 -17.07 -9.41
CA LEU A 176 4.18 -17.69 -8.74
C LEU A 176 4.32 -19.20 -8.96
N ALA A 177 3.45 -19.81 -9.80
CA ALA A 177 3.48 -21.26 -10.02
C ALA A 177 4.76 -21.76 -10.72
N GLY A 178 5.37 -20.92 -11.56
CA GLY A 178 6.59 -21.28 -12.31
C GLY A 178 7.80 -20.42 -12.02
N HIS A 179 7.65 -19.40 -11.18
CA HIS A 179 8.67 -18.37 -10.98
C HIS A 179 8.79 -17.94 -9.52
N PRO A 180 9.97 -17.48 -9.08
CA PRO A 180 10.15 -16.99 -7.72
C PRO A 180 9.52 -15.60 -7.48
N TRP A 181 9.29 -14.79 -8.53
CA TRP A 181 8.79 -13.44 -8.46
C TRP A 181 7.56 -13.24 -9.36
N LEU A 182 6.81 -12.16 -9.15
CA LEU A 182 5.55 -11.91 -9.85
C LEU A 182 5.69 -11.82 -11.38
N VAL A 183 6.88 -11.46 -11.87
CA VAL A 183 7.17 -11.30 -13.29
C VAL A 183 8.43 -12.08 -13.68
N GLY A 184 8.46 -13.39 -13.38
CA GLY A 184 9.56 -14.27 -13.79
C GLY A 184 10.63 -14.47 -12.72
N ASP A 185 11.89 -14.53 -13.13
CA ASP A 185 12.99 -15.01 -12.29
C ASP A 185 13.73 -13.87 -11.54
N GLU A 186 13.49 -12.62 -11.90
CA GLU A 186 14.12 -11.45 -11.30
C GLU A 186 13.12 -10.65 -10.45
N TYR A 187 13.59 -10.11 -9.31
CA TYR A 187 12.82 -9.19 -8.48
C TYR A 187 12.59 -7.87 -9.22
N THR A 188 11.33 -7.43 -9.31
CA THR A 188 10.95 -6.28 -10.12
C THR A 188 10.14 -5.23 -9.35
N LEU A 189 9.82 -4.11 -10.02
CA LEU A 189 8.91 -3.10 -9.47
C LEU A 189 7.52 -3.66 -9.13
N ALA A 190 7.08 -4.78 -9.73
CA ALA A 190 5.87 -5.47 -9.31
C ALA A 190 6.01 -5.98 -7.88
N ASP A 191 7.10 -6.67 -7.56
CA ASP A 191 7.36 -7.19 -6.23
C ASP A 191 7.56 -6.06 -5.21
N VAL A 192 8.30 -5.02 -5.58
CA VAL A 192 8.45 -3.77 -4.80
C VAL A 192 7.09 -3.20 -4.43
N ALA A 193 6.19 -3.10 -5.41
CA ALA A 193 4.90 -2.45 -5.24
C ALA A 193 3.92 -3.27 -4.39
N PHE A 194 3.97 -4.62 -4.44
CA PHE A 194 3.05 -5.49 -3.70
C PHE A 194 3.51 -5.85 -2.30
N THR A 195 4.81 -5.80 -2.01
CA THR A 195 5.36 -6.11 -0.67
C THR A 195 4.66 -5.35 0.47
N PRO A 196 4.37 -4.04 0.39
CA PRO A 196 3.66 -3.32 1.44
C PRO A 196 2.23 -3.82 1.73
N TYR A 197 1.57 -4.42 0.75
CA TYR A 197 0.20 -4.92 0.91
C TYR A 197 0.16 -6.19 1.75
N LEU A 198 1.12 -7.11 1.56
CA LEU A 198 1.27 -8.28 2.43
C LEU A 198 1.71 -7.87 3.83
N LEU A 199 2.62 -6.90 3.95
CA LEU A 199 2.97 -6.31 5.25
C LEU A 199 1.75 -5.69 5.95
N ARG A 200 0.82 -5.08 5.21
CA ARG A 200 -0.40 -4.56 5.80
C ARG A 200 -1.32 -5.67 6.32
N LEU A 201 -1.42 -6.81 5.64
CA LEU A 201 -2.14 -7.98 6.16
C LEU A 201 -1.46 -8.51 7.43
N GLU A 202 -0.13 -8.53 7.48
CA GLU A 202 0.63 -8.87 8.69
C GLU A 202 0.33 -7.90 9.85
N HIS A 203 0.39 -6.59 9.61
CA HIS A 203 0.08 -5.57 10.60
C HIS A 203 -1.36 -5.70 11.16
N LEU A 204 -2.31 -6.12 10.34
CA LEU A 204 -3.70 -6.31 10.71
C LEU A 204 -3.99 -7.71 11.30
N ASP A 205 -2.97 -8.55 11.51
CA ASP A 205 -3.15 -9.95 11.94
C ASP A 205 -4.08 -10.75 11.00
N LEU A 206 -3.99 -10.46 9.68
CA LEU A 206 -4.80 -11.07 8.63
C LEU A 206 -4.00 -12.00 7.71
N LEU A 207 -2.77 -12.42 8.09
CA LEU A 207 -1.99 -13.36 7.27
C LEU A 207 -2.67 -14.73 7.11
N GLY A 208 -3.71 -15.02 7.89
CA GLY A 208 -4.60 -16.15 7.63
C GLY A 208 -5.21 -16.15 6.23
N MET A 209 -5.32 -14.99 5.56
CA MET A 209 -5.74 -14.90 4.16
C MET A 209 -4.77 -15.57 3.19
N VAL A 210 -3.52 -15.75 3.59
CA VAL A 210 -2.45 -16.37 2.78
C VAL A 210 -2.29 -17.88 3.08
N ALA A 211 -2.98 -18.41 4.09
CA ALA A 211 -2.75 -19.76 4.59
C ALA A 211 -2.89 -20.87 3.53
N GLU A 212 -3.80 -20.71 2.58
CA GLU A 212 -4.05 -21.67 1.50
C GLU A 212 -3.25 -21.34 0.21
N ARG A 213 -2.33 -20.38 0.28
CA ARG A 213 -1.53 -19.87 -0.85
C ARG A 213 -0.03 -19.96 -0.55
N PRO A 214 0.53 -21.19 -0.60
CA PRO A 214 1.89 -21.43 -0.14
C PRO A 214 2.97 -20.69 -0.96
N ARG A 215 2.73 -20.41 -2.24
CA ARG A 215 3.67 -19.68 -3.08
C ARG A 215 3.70 -18.20 -2.73
N VAL A 216 2.53 -17.61 -2.43
CA VAL A 216 2.43 -16.23 -1.92
C VAL A 216 3.13 -16.13 -0.56
N ALA A 217 2.91 -17.08 0.35
CA ALA A 217 3.59 -17.12 1.64
C ALA A 217 5.12 -17.21 1.49
N ASP A 218 5.59 -18.04 0.56
CA ASP A 218 7.01 -18.18 0.24
C ASP A 218 7.59 -16.93 -0.42
N TRP A 219 6.87 -16.33 -1.37
CA TRP A 219 7.23 -15.05 -1.99
C TRP A 219 7.36 -13.95 -0.92
N TYR A 220 6.40 -13.84 -0.01
CA TYR A 220 6.46 -12.83 1.04
C TYR A 220 7.65 -13.04 1.98
N ARG A 221 7.97 -14.28 2.33
CA ARG A 221 9.17 -14.61 3.11
C ARG A 221 10.46 -14.21 2.38
N ARG A 222 10.54 -14.40 1.05
CA ARG A 222 11.67 -13.90 0.26
C ARG A 222 11.75 -12.38 0.25
N CYS A 223 10.62 -11.67 0.15
CA CYS A 223 10.59 -10.21 0.28
C CYS A 223 11.10 -9.76 1.66
N GLN A 224 10.66 -10.42 2.73
CA GLN A 224 11.10 -10.12 4.09
C GLN A 224 12.61 -10.35 4.32
N ALA A 225 13.22 -11.29 3.60
CA ALA A 225 14.64 -11.58 3.68
C ALA A 225 15.54 -10.54 2.96
N ARG A 226 14.98 -9.64 2.16
CA ARG A 226 15.74 -8.59 1.48
C ARG A 226 16.17 -7.49 2.46
N PRO A 227 17.38 -6.95 2.36
CA PRO A 227 17.84 -5.85 3.23
C PRO A 227 16.91 -4.62 3.17
N SER A 228 16.37 -4.31 1.99
CA SER A 228 15.42 -3.22 1.75
C SER A 228 14.15 -3.33 2.62
N PHE A 229 13.71 -4.54 2.94
CA PHE A 229 12.54 -4.74 3.79
C PHE A 229 12.77 -4.19 5.20
N ALA A 230 13.92 -4.48 5.80
CA ALA A 230 14.26 -3.95 7.11
C ALA A 230 14.46 -2.43 7.07
N GLU A 231 15.18 -1.93 6.08
CA GLU A 231 15.54 -0.51 5.95
C GLU A 231 14.34 0.38 5.61
N ALA A 232 13.52 -0.05 4.65
CA ALA A 232 12.44 0.77 4.11
C ALA A 232 11.09 0.56 4.81
N LEU A 233 10.90 -0.58 5.50
CA LEU A 233 9.63 -0.95 6.11
C LEU A 233 9.73 -1.09 7.62
N ARG A 234 10.48 -2.06 8.15
CA ARG A 234 10.57 -2.30 9.61
C ARG A 234 11.10 -1.10 10.39
N LYS A 235 12.12 -0.43 9.89
CA LYS A 235 12.67 0.80 10.52
C LYS A 235 11.64 1.90 10.72
N TRP A 236 10.59 1.93 9.90
CA TRP A 236 9.55 2.96 9.88
C TRP A 236 8.26 2.51 10.56
N GLU A 237 8.25 1.37 11.20
CA GLU A 237 7.07 0.90 11.92
C GLU A 237 6.77 1.79 13.12
N ASN A 238 5.51 2.15 13.26
CA ASN A 238 4.99 2.92 14.36
C ASN A 238 4.27 1.99 15.34
N GLU A 239 4.89 1.72 16.47
CA GLU A 239 4.41 0.73 17.45
C GLU A 239 2.96 0.98 17.90
N LYS A 240 2.59 2.25 18.05
CA LYS A 240 1.21 2.61 18.40
C LYS A 240 0.20 2.15 17.35
N TYR A 241 0.54 2.31 16.07
CA TYR A 241 -0.31 1.85 14.98
C TYR A 241 -0.27 0.34 14.82
N LEU A 242 0.87 -0.29 15.04
CA LEU A 242 0.98 -1.76 14.97
C LEU A 242 0.12 -2.43 16.02
N THR A 243 0.20 -1.97 17.27
CA THR A 243 -0.63 -2.48 18.36
C THR A 243 -2.12 -2.34 18.02
N LEU A 244 -2.54 -1.12 17.60
CA LEU A 244 -3.92 -0.86 17.20
C LEU A 244 -4.39 -1.79 16.06
N MET A 245 -3.58 -1.94 15.01
CA MET A 245 -3.94 -2.75 13.85
C MET A 245 -4.03 -4.24 14.19
N ARG A 246 -3.09 -4.76 14.97
CA ARG A 246 -3.07 -6.16 15.40
C ARG A 246 -4.27 -6.51 16.28
N GLU A 247 -4.52 -5.71 17.31
CA GLU A 247 -5.65 -5.94 18.22
C GLU A 247 -6.98 -5.91 17.49
N ARG A 248 -7.20 -4.92 16.62
CA ARG A 248 -8.44 -4.77 15.87
C ARG A 248 -8.57 -5.81 14.76
N GLY A 249 -7.48 -6.15 14.10
CA GLY A 249 -7.47 -7.19 13.06
C GLY A 249 -7.83 -8.56 13.62
N GLY A 250 -7.19 -8.98 14.72
CA GLY A 250 -7.50 -10.24 15.40
C GLY A 250 -8.97 -10.33 15.85
N GLN A 251 -9.56 -9.21 16.33
CA GLN A 251 -10.99 -9.16 16.69
C GLN A 251 -11.91 -9.40 15.48
N HIS A 252 -11.54 -8.94 14.29
CA HIS A 252 -12.36 -9.05 13.07
C HIS A 252 -12.00 -10.24 12.16
N TRP A 253 -10.95 -11.01 12.52
CA TRP A 253 -10.56 -12.18 11.74
C TRP A 253 -11.70 -13.18 11.48
N PRO A 254 -12.56 -13.54 12.45
CA PRO A 254 -13.68 -14.46 12.20
C PRO A 254 -14.62 -13.96 11.07
N GLN A 255 -14.90 -12.66 11.03
CA GLN A 255 -15.75 -12.05 10.00
C GLN A 255 -15.06 -12.03 8.65
N VAL A 256 -13.78 -11.65 8.59
CA VAL A 256 -12.97 -11.69 7.35
C VAL A 256 -12.93 -13.11 6.80
N ARG A 257 -12.70 -14.11 7.64
CA ARG A 257 -12.71 -15.53 7.27
C ARG A 257 -14.06 -15.99 6.71
N ALA A 258 -15.17 -15.53 7.30
CA ALA A 258 -16.50 -15.85 6.80
C ALA A 258 -16.75 -15.26 5.40
N ILE A 259 -16.28 -14.03 5.14
CA ILE A 259 -16.36 -13.40 3.81
C ILE A 259 -15.53 -14.19 2.80
N MET A 260 -14.32 -14.60 3.16
CA MET A 260 -13.44 -15.41 2.29
C MET A 260 -14.09 -16.74 1.89
N ALA A 261 -14.82 -17.39 2.79
CA ALA A 261 -15.48 -18.66 2.51
C ALA A 261 -16.69 -18.54 1.58
N GLY A 262 -17.23 -17.34 1.39
CA GLY A 262 -18.32 -17.03 0.45
C GLY A 262 -17.88 -16.34 -0.84
N ALA A 263 -16.56 -16.24 -1.07
CA ALA A 263 -15.96 -15.56 -2.21
C ALA A 263 -15.80 -16.50 -3.42
#